data_0a1c254c681cd4fcfdf9ee657e474ddf
#
_entry.id   0a1c254c681cd4fcfdf9ee657e474ddf
#
_cell.length_a   1.000
_cell.length_b   1.000
_cell.length_c   1.000
_cell.angle_alpha   90.00
_cell.angle_beta   90.00
_cell.angle_gamma   90.00
#
_symmetry.space_group_name_H-M   'P 1'
#
loop_
_entity.id
_entity.type
_entity.pdbx_description
1 polymer ?
#
loop_
_entity_poly.entity_id
_entity_poly.type
_entity_poly.pdbx_seq_one_letter_code
_entity_poly.pdbx_strand_id
1 'polypeptide(L)'
;MPDSQPIQYFKLFYETAQTILSSSSLQLTLDTLVERSAAALRVKGGSLRLVNEQTHQLEQVASCGLSAAYLNKGALSSDLSVPAVLSGDVVCIQDAYDDPRIQYRDELRREGINTMLSLPLEASDKAIGVLRLYSAERREFSADEIELVAAMAELGGLAIANARLYETEGIKLSTLLQNVGVDLAGPPADIEQQVCVFAADPADANLSLEYFRALHEITRAILSTLDSRKVMELIVERVTTLMSAKAAALRLINESTNELELLAARGLSEQFLNKGTPHADKSIQETLKGIPVLIDDTSSDPRLEYPAQTVAEGIASILSLPIIAQHREIGVLRVYSAHKRAYTQEDVTFLSAVAEIAGIVIMNAKLYEKTRYDLSFWETTLGYLEGKKD
;
A
#
# COMPACT_ATOMS: atom_id res chain seq x y z
N MET A 1 5.38 11.60 34.88
CA MET A 1 5.41 10.79 33.64
C MET A 1 4.23 11.24 32.83
N PRO A 2 4.39 11.90 31.67
CA PRO A 2 3.23 12.21 30.85
C PRO A 2 2.66 10.90 30.34
N ASP A 3 1.33 10.73 30.45
CA ASP A 3 0.57 9.62 29.92
C ASP A 3 0.86 9.47 28.41
N SER A 4 1.75 8.53 28.07
CA SER A 4 1.92 8.10 26.69
C SER A 4 0.68 7.28 26.33
N GLN A 5 -0.32 7.94 25.71
CA GLN A 5 -1.37 7.19 25.02
C GLN A 5 -0.71 6.22 24.05
N PRO A 6 -1.08 4.94 24.07
CA PRO A 6 -0.51 3.96 23.16
C PRO A 6 -0.68 4.46 21.73
N ILE A 7 0.41 4.45 20.96
CA ILE A 7 0.37 4.79 19.53
C ILE A 7 -0.45 3.71 18.84
N GLN A 8 -1.45 4.12 18.09
CA GLN A 8 -2.28 3.20 17.32
C GLN A 8 -1.56 2.85 16.00
N TYR A 9 -0.52 2.02 16.07
CA TYR A 9 0.35 1.67 14.96
C TYR A 9 -0.41 1.17 13.73
N PHE A 10 -1.36 0.28 13.95
CA PHE A 10 -2.19 -0.25 12.89
C PHE A 10 -2.94 0.84 12.15
N LYS A 11 -3.64 1.71 12.88
CA LYS A 11 -4.44 2.81 12.31
C LYS A 11 -3.57 3.76 11.50
N LEU A 12 -2.45 4.20 12.09
CA LEU A 12 -1.54 5.14 11.42
C LEU A 12 -0.95 4.57 10.13
N PHE A 13 -0.51 3.32 10.17
CA PHE A 13 0.02 2.65 8.98
C PHE A 13 -1.06 2.44 7.93
N TYR A 14 -2.24 1.92 8.32
CA TYR A 14 -3.35 1.67 7.42
C TYR A 14 -3.81 2.95 6.70
N GLU A 15 -4.09 4.03 7.44
CA GLU A 15 -4.50 5.31 6.86
C GLU A 15 -3.43 5.89 5.91
N THR A 16 -2.16 5.73 6.27
CA THR A 16 -1.06 6.17 5.43
C THR A 16 -0.98 5.34 4.15
N ALA A 17 -1.07 4.01 4.28
CA ALA A 17 -1.06 3.08 3.14
C ALA A 17 -2.24 3.36 2.19
N GLN A 18 -3.44 3.51 2.71
CA GLN A 18 -4.63 3.82 1.94
C GLN A 18 -4.44 5.13 1.14
N THR A 19 -4.00 6.21 1.79
CA THR A 19 -3.79 7.51 1.14
C THR A 19 -2.72 7.44 0.06
N ILE A 20 -1.57 6.83 0.36
CA ILE A 20 -0.44 6.73 -0.58
C ILE A 20 -0.82 5.88 -1.80
N LEU A 21 -1.42 4.70 -1.57
CA LEU A 21 -1.71 3.75 -2.64
C LEU A 21 -2.88 4.17 -3.54
N SER A 22 -3.80 4.97 -3.01
CA SER A 22 -4.92 5.52 -3.79
C SER A 22 -4.55 6.81 -4.53
N SER A 23 -3.38 7.39 -4.25
CA SER A 23 -2.94 8.63 -4.89
C SER A 23 -2.48 8.41 -6.32
N SER A 24 -2.97 9.23 -7.25
CA SER A 24 -2.46 9.36 -8.62
C SER A 24 -1.33 10.39 -8.74
N SER A 25 -1.07 11.17 -7.70
CA SER A 25 -0.07 12.23 -7.68
C SER A 25 1.16 11.82 -6.88
N LEU A 26 2.32 11.80 -7.54
CA LEU A 26 3.61 11.58 -6.87
C LEU A 26 3.84 12.61 -5.75
N GLN A 27 3.51 13.89 -5.99
CA GLN A 27 3.70 14.94 -4.99
C GLN A 27 2.83 14.70 -3.75
N LEU A 28 1.57 14.31 -3.91
CA LEU A 28 0.70 13.99 -2.79
C LEU A 28 1.22 12.79 -1.97
N THR A 29 1.78 11.79 -2.63
CA THR A 29 2.44 10.64 -1.98
C THR A 29 3.61 11.10 -1.11
N LEU A 30 4.48 11.98 -1.67
CA LEU A 30 5.65 12.51 -0.98
C LEU A 30 5.27 13.35 0.25
N ASP A 31 4.30 14.26 0.09
CA ASP A 31 3.83 15.13 1.17
C ASP A 31 3.15 14.31 2.26
N THR A 32 2.26 13.38 1.90
CA THR A 32 1.59 12.48 2.84
C THR A 32 2.58 11.67 3.67
N LEU A 33 3.61 11.10 3.03
CA LEU A 33 4.63 10.30 3.71
C LEU A 33 5.34 11.11 4.79
N VAL A 34 5.77 12.34 4.46
CA VAL A 34 6.49 13.20 5.42
C VAL A 34 5.58 13.64 6.56
N GLU A 35 4.37 14.14 6.23
CA GLU A 35 3.42 14.65 7.22
C GLU A 35 2.95 13.56 8.18
N ARG A 36 2.54 12.38 7.66
CA ARG A 36 2.07 11.26 8.47
C ARG A 36 3.18 10.68 9.35
N SER A 37 4.41 10.56 8.83
CA SER A 37 5.56 10.08 9.60
C SER A 37 5.92 11.05 10.73
N ALA A 38 5.91 12.35 10.49
CA ALA A 38 6.17 13.36 11.52
C ALA A 38 5.06 13.37 12.59
N ALA A 39 3.80 13.28 12.17
CA ALA A 39 2.66 13.22 13.08
C ALA A 39 2.65 11.93 13.93
N ALA A 40 2.99 10.78 13.34
CA ALA A 40 3.07 9.49 14.02
C ALA A 40 4.03 9.52 15.21
N LEU A 41 5.19 10.15 15.04
CA LEU A 41 6.17 10.30 16.12
C LEU A 41 5.99 11.57 16.96
N ARG A 42 4.99 12.40 16.63
CA ARG A 42 4.75 13.70 17.31
C ARG A 42 6.01 14.57 17.35
N VAL A 43 6.74 14.62 16.24
CA VAL A 43 7.97 15.42 16.12
C VAL A 43 7.70 16.76 15.47
N LYS A 44 8.68 17.68 15.55
CA LYS A 44 8.57 19.04 15.02
C LYS A 44 8.28 19.07 13.53
N GLY A 45 8.88 18.18 12.77
CA GLY A 45 8.70 18.13 11.33
C GLY A 45 9.52 17.05 10.65
N GLY A 46 9.47 17.05 9.34
CA GLY A 46 10.19 16.08 8.50
C GLY A 46 10.63 16.66 7.17
N SER A 47 11.56 15.99 6.52
CA SER A 47 11.98 16.27 5.14
C SER A 47 12.24 14.97 4.39
N LEU A 48 11.87 14.96 3.13
CA LEU A 48 12.10 13.88 2.20
C LEU A 48 13.02 14.35 1.08
N ARG A 49 14.06 13.59 0.83
CA ARG A 49 14.95 13.80 -0.29
C ARG A 49 15.06 12.56 -1.14
N LEU A 50 14.98 12.71 -2.45
CA LEU A 50 15.18 11.63 -3.41
C LEU A 50 16.54 11.78 -4.09
N VAL A 51 17.14 10.65 -4.43
CA VAL A 51 18.35 10.62 -5.25
C VAL A 51 17.95 10.96 -6.69
N ASN A 52 18.54 12.02 -7.24
CA ASN A 52 18.42 12.34 -8.65
C ASN A 52 19.29 11.36 -9.44
N GLU A 53 18.70 10.62 -10.37
CA GLU A 53 19.38 9.56 -11.13
C GLU A 53 20.48 10.09 -12.08
N GLN A 54 20.39 11.35 -12.50
CA GLN A 54 21.36 11.95 -13.41
C GLN A 54 22.54 12.59 -12.67
N THR A 55 22.25 13.29 -11.55
CA THR A 55 23.27 14.04 -10.80
C THR A 55 23.82 13.25 -9.60
N HIS A 56 23.16 12.17 -9.21
CA HIS A 56 23.42 11.38 -8.00
C HIS A 56 23.39 12.22 -6.70
N GLN A 57 22.69 13.36 -6.73
CA GLN A 57 22.53 14.24 -5.58
C GLN A 57 21.16 14.02 -4.92
N LEU A 58 21.10 14.30 -3.62
CA LEU A 58 19.85 14.29 -2.86
C LEU A 58 19.09 15.60 -3.05
N GLU A 59 18.00 15.57 -3.76
CA GLU A 59 17.10 16.70 -3.99
C GLU A 59 15.93 16.66 -3.00
N GLN A 60 15.62 17.82 -2.42
CA GLN A 60 14.48 17.92 -1.51
C GLN A 60 13.18 17.97 -2.31
N VAL A 61 12.26 17.04 -2.00
CA VAL A 61 11.00 16.87 -2.73
C VAL A 61 9.75 17.13 -1.87
N ALA A 62 9.86 16.95 -0.54
CA ALA A 62 8.77 17.25 0.38
C ALA A 62 9.30 17.64 1.77
N SER A 63 8.52 18.42 2.53
CA SER A 63 8.85 18.77 3.91
C SER A 63 7.63 19.29 4.67
N CYS A 64 7.63 19.10 5.98
CA CYS A 64 6.63 19.68 6.88
C CYS A 64 7.27 20.19 8.17
N GLY A 65 6.69 21.23 8.80
CA GLY A 65 7.11 21.72 10.11
C GLY A 65 8.49 22.38 10.19
N LEU A 66 9.12 22.70 9.05
CA LEU A 66 10.45 23.30 8.95
C LEU A 66 10.39 24.70 8.31
N SER A 67 11.25 25.61 8.76
CA SER A 67 11.31 26.96 8.21
C SER A 67 11.97 26.97 6.82
N ALA A 68 11.58 27.95 5.99
CA ALA A 68 12.21 28.16 4.69
C ALA A 68 13.72 28.43 4.81
N ALA A 69 14.14 29.09 5.89
CA ALA A 69 15.57 29.37 6.15
C ALA A 69 16.35 28.05 6.36
N TYR A 70 15.77 27.09 7.09
CA TYR A 70 16.39 25.78 7.28
C TYR A 70 16.39 24.94 6.01
N LEU A 71 15.34 25.00 5.23
CA LEU A 71 15.22 24.26 3.97
C LEU A 71 16.26 24.73 2.92
N ASN A 72 16.55 26.02 2.89
CA ASN A 72 17.50 26.65 1.94
C ASN A 72 18.96 26.64 2.41
N LYS A 73 19.33 25.84 3.43
CA LYS A 73 20.70 25.79 3.98
C LYS A 73 21.78 25.25 3.03
N GLY A 74 21.39 24.66 1.92
CA GLY A 74 22.31 24.09 0.92
C GLY A 74 22.27 22.56 0.84
N ALA A 75 23.13 22.01 -0.02
CA ALA A 75 23.23 20.57 -0.27
C ALA A 75 23.87 19.82 0.91
N LEU A 76 23.47 18.57 1.11
CA LEU A 76 24.01 17.69 2.17
C LEU A 76 25.29 16.94 1.71
N SER A 77 26.22 17.66 1.07
CA SER A 77 27.41 17.04 0.46
C SER A 77 28.45 16.53 1.47
N SER A 78 28.44 17.08 2.68
CA SER A 78 29.38 16.72 3.76
C SER A 78 28.71 16.15 5.01
N ASP A 79 27.43 15.77 4.89
CA ASP A 79 26.69 15.12 5.98
C ASP A 79 27.03 13.63 6.02
N LEU A 80 27.87 13.25 6.99
CA LEU A 80 28.38 11.88 7.13
C LEU A 80 27.32 10.87 7.58
N SER A 81 26.12 11.30 7.97
CA SER A 81 25.00 10.38 8.28
C SER A 81 24.29 9.87 7.02
N VAL A 82 24.38 10.59 5.90
CA VAL A 82 23.70 10.25 4.63
C VAL A 82 24.18 8.94 4.03
N PRO A 83 25.51 8.67 3.92
CA PRO A 83 25.98 7.41 3.32
C PRO A 83 25.46 6.16 4.01
N ALA A 84 25.41 6.15 5.35
CA ALA A 84 24.87 5.02 6.12
C ALA A 84 23.39 4.80 5.79
N VAL A 85 22.58 5.86 5.73
CA VAL A 85 21.16 5.75 5.37
C VAL A 85 20.98 5.24 3.94
N LEU A 86 21.77 5.72 2.99
CA LEU A 86 21.73 5.23 1.60
C LEU A 86 22.25 3.79 1.44
N SER A 87 22.93 3.26 2.47
CA SER A 87 23.31 1.83 2.54
C SER A 87 22.25 0.96 3.22
N GLY A 88 21.08 1.54 3.60
CA GLY A 88 19.97 0.82 4.22
C GLY A 88 19.90 0.96 5.76
N ASP A 89 20.83 1.67 6.39
CA ASP A 89 20.84 1.81 7.85
C ASP A 89 19.85 2.88 8.32
N VAL A 90 19.17 2.61 9.44
CA VAL A 90 18.43 3.62 10.19
C VAL A 90 19.40 4.37 11.10
N VAL A 91 19.49 5.69 10.95
CA VAL A 91 20.41 6.52 11.71
C VAL A 91 19.65 7.44 12.67
N CYS A 92 19.83 7.23 13.98
CA CYS A 92 19.33 8.11 15.01
C CYS A 92 20.47 8.97 15.59
N ILE A 93 20.28 10.29 15.65
CA ILE A 93 21.20 11.26 16.25
C ILE A 93 20.46 11.93 17.40
N GLN A 94 20.83 11.58 18.64
CA GLN A 94 20.17 12.05 19.86
C GLN A 94 20.55 13.49 20.25
N ASP A 95 21.75 13.93 19.87
CA ASP A 95 22.26 15.28 20.10
C ASP A 95 22.83 15.85 18.80
N ALA A 96 21.96 16.50 18.03
CA ALA A 96 22.33 17.02 16.73
C ALA A 96 23.28 18.23 16.80
N TYR A 97 23.44 18.84 18.00
CA TYR A 97 24.31 19.99 18.15
C TYR A 97 25.79 19.60 18.29
N ASP A 98 26.06 18.43 18.87
CA ASP A 98 27.42 17.98 19.15
C ASP A 98 27.87 16.79 18.28
N ASP A 99 26.94 16.17 17.49
CA ASP A 99 27.30 15.03 16.67
C ASP A 99 28.19 15.44 15.49
N PRO A 100 29.40 14.84 15.35
CA PRO A 100 30.36 15.19 14.31
C PRO A 100 29.89 14.87 12.89
N ARG A 101 28.89 14.01 12.71
CA ARG A 101 28.34 13.61 11.41
C ARG A 101 27.50 14.71 10.75
N ILE A 102 27.04 15.69 11.53
CA ILE A 102 26.13 16.74 11.07
C ILE A 102 26.87 17.90 10.42
N GLN A 103 26.47 18.24 9.20
CA GLN A 103 27.04 19.34 8.43
C GLN A 103 26.57 20.72 8.90
N TYR A 104 25.28 20.92 9.16
CA TYR A 104 24.64 22.23 9.41
C TYR A 104 24.17 22.38 10.86
N ARG A 105 25.09 22.36 11.84
CA ARG A 105 24.75 22.40 13.27
C ARG A 105 24.15 23.74 13.73
N ASP A 106 24.63 24.85 13.19
CA ASP A 106 24.15 26.18 13.57
C ASP A 106 22.74 26.43 13.01
N GLU A 107 22.45 25.93 11.82
CA GLU A 107 21.11 25.94 11.24
C GLU A 107 20.13 25.08 12.04
N LEU A 108 20.57 23.91 12.52
CA LEU A 108 19.78 23.07 13.43
C LEU A 108 19.47 23.75 14.77
N ARG A 109 20.45 24.45 15.34
CA ARG A 109 20.24 25.23 16.58
C ARG A 109 19.23 26.36 16.38
N ARG A 110 19.35 27.12 15.27
CA ARG A 110 18.39 28.18 14.94
C ARG A 110 16.99 27.65 14.67
N GLU A 111 16.91 26.50 14.06
CA GLU A 111 15.64 25.80 13.80
C GLU A 111 15.06 25.16 15.07
N GLY A 112 15.87 24.99 16.14
CA GLY A 112 15.44 24.36 17.37
C GLY A 112 15.26 22.84 17.23
N ILE A 113 16.17 22.16 16.53
CA ILE A 113 16.18 20.71 16.33
C ILE A 113 17.26 20.09 17.17
N ASN A 114 16.87 19.22 18.12
CA ASN A 114 17.80 18.51 19.01
C ASN A 114 18.10 17.08 18.56
N THR A 115 17.08 16.36 18.07
CA THR A 115 17.20 14.95 17.71
C THR A 115 16.78 14.74 16.26
N MET A 116 17.47 13.88 15.55
CA MET A 116 17.12 13.47 14.18
C MET A 116 17.02 11.95 14.06
N LEU A 117 16.01 11.50 13.35
CA LEU A 117 15.87 10.12 12.86
C LEU A 117 15.89 10.14 11.35
N SER A 118 16.80 9.39 10.74
CA SER A 118 16.94 9.28 9.29
C SER A 118 16.72 7.83 8.87
N LEU A 119 15.84 7.63 7.89
CA LEU A 119 15.46 6.33 7.38
C LEU A 119 15.67 6.29 5.87
N PRO A 120 16.11 5.14 5.32
CA PRO A 120 16.15 4.95 3.87
C PRO A 120 14.73 4.87 3.30
N LEU A 121 14.54 5.43 2.11
CA LEU A 121 13.44 5.03 1.23
C LEU A 121 13.98 4.00 0.26
N GLU A 122 13.46 2.80 0.34
CA GLU A 122 13.93 1.68 -0.48
C GLU A 122 12.91 1.28 -1.54
N ALA A 123 13.41 0.96 -2.72
CA ALA A 123 12.66 0.32 -3.78
C ALA A 123 13.56 -0.69 -4.49
N SER A 124 13.11 -1.93 -4.66
CA SER A 124 13.86 -3.01 -5.31
C SER A 124 15.29 -3.19 -4.73
N ASP A 125 15.39 -3.26 -3.40
CA ASP A 125 16.64 -3.42 -2.64
C ASP A 125 17.67 -2.28 -2.84
N LYS A 126 17.18 -1.12 -3.24
CA LYS A 126 18.00 0.09 -3.42
C LYS A 126 17.40 1.27 -2.67
N ALA A 127 18.24 2.00 -1.94
CA ALA A 127 17.82 3.28 -1.36
C ALA A 127 17.65 4.33 -2.47
N ILE A 128 16.42 4.78 -2.68
CA ILE A 128 16.06 5.82 -3.65
C ILE A 128 15.98 7.22 -3.03
N GLY A 129 16.09 7.29 -1.70
CA GLY A 129 15.98 8.54 -0.97
C GLY A 129 16.19 8.41 0.52
N VAL A 130 15.98 9.53 1.22
CA VAL A 130 16.13 9.64 2.68
C VAL A 130 14.93 10.39 3.25
N LEU A 131 14.23 9.76 4.20
CA LEU A 131 13.25 10.39 5.06
C LEU A 131 13.94 10.82 6.36
N ARG A 132 13.89 12.11 6.72
CA ARG A 132 14.40 12.63 7.99
C ARG A 132 13.28 13.22 8.82
N LEU A 133 13.22 12.82 10.07
CA LEU A 133 12.30 13.31 11.08
C LEU A 133 13.07 14.08 12.15
N TYR A 134 12.54 15.23 12.57
CA TYR A 134 13.23 16.22 13.40
C TYR A 134 12.46 16.50 14.68
N SER A 135 13.05 16.22 15.84
CA SER A 135 12.49 16.56 17.14
C SER A 135 13.12 17.82 17.72
N ALA A 136 12.29 18.70 18.28
CA ALA A 136 12.77 19.84 19.07
C ALA A 136 13.31 19.40 20.44
N GLU A 137 12.88 18.27 20.93
CA GLU A 137 13.31 17.73 22.21
C GLU A 137 14.41 16.69 22.01
N ARG A 138 15.30 16.62 23.00
CA ARG A 138 16.23 15.49 23.10
C ARG A 138 15.45 14.26 23.54
N ARG A 139 15.36 13.26 22.67
CA ARG A 139 14.61 12.02 22.96
C ARG A 139 15.26 10.80 22.33
N GLU A 140 14.94 9.66 22.90
CA GLU A 140 15.15 8.36 22.27
C GLU A 140 13.87 7.93 21.58
N PHE A 141 13.99 7.35 20.40
CA PHE A 141 12.88 6.70 19.74
C PHE A 141 12.85 5.23 20.13
N SER A 142 11.68 4.71 20.49
CA SER A 142 11.51 3.29 20.80
C SER A 142 11.68 2.44 19.54
N ALA A 143 11.97 1.14 19.72
CA ALA A 143 12.06 0.20 18.61
C ALA A 143 10.77 0.15 17.79
N ASP A 144 9.61 0.19 18.46
CA ASP A 144 8.30 0.16 17.79
C ASP A 144 8.01 1.45 17.02
N GLU A 145 8.42 2.62 17.52
CA GLU A 145 8.33 3.90 16.81
C GLU A 145 9.18 3.88 15.53
N ILE A 146 10.40 3.36 15.62
CA ILE A 146 11.29 3.22 14.46
C ILE A 146 10.71 2.23 13.46
N GLU A 147 10.18 1.09 13.93
CA GLU A 147 9.54 0.07 13.08
C GLU A 147 8.35 0.66 12.30
N LEU A 148 7.50 1.45 12.95
CA LEU A 148 6.36 2.10 12.30
C LEU A 148 6.79 3.02 11.15
N VAL A 149 7.72 3.94 11.42
CA VAL A 149 8.14 4.91 10.38
C VAL A 149 9.04 4.27 9.33
N ALA A 150 9.76 3.21 9.64
CA ALA A 150 10.48 2.41 8.66
C ALA A 150 9.50 1.69 7.71
N ALA A 151 8.42 1.11 8.23
CA ALA A 151 7.36 0.54 7.42
C ALA A 151 6.67 1.57 6.52
N MET A 152 6.44 2.79 7.02
CA MET A 152 5.90 3.90 6.22
C MET A 152 6.90 4.33 5.13
N ALA A 153 8.20 4.40 5.43
CA ALA A 153 9.23 4.76 4.47
C ALA A 153 9.37 3.70 3.36
N GLU A 154 9.31 2.42 3.71
CA GLU A 154 9.32 1.31 2.75
C GLU A 154 8.11 1.36 1.81
N LEU A 155 6.91 1.52 2.38
CA LEU A 155 5.68 1.72 1.60
C LEU A 155 5.80 2.91 0.64
N GLY A 156 6.29 4.05 1.14
CA GLY A 156 6.51 5.25 0.35
C GLY A 156 7.52 5.04 -0.78
N GLY A 157 8.62 4.35 -0.51
CA GLY A 157 9.62 4.00 -1.51
C GLY A 157 9.06 3.16 -2.65
N LEU A 158 8.31 2.12 -2.33
CA LEU A 158 7.64 1.26 -3.32
C LEU A 158 6.58 2.03 -4.12
N ALA A 159 5.77 2.87 -3.46
CA ALA A 159 4.76 3.67 -4.13
C ALA A 159 5.39 4.71 -5.10
N ILE A 160 6.49 5.36 -4.69
CA ILE A 160 7.24 6.30 -5.53
C ILE A 160 7.83 5.58 -6.76
N ALA A 161 8.42 4.39 -6.57
CA ALA A 161 8.96 3.62 -7.67
C ALA A 161 7.87 3.21 -8.67
N ASN A 162 6.73 2.75 -8.19
CA ASN A 162 5.58 2.40 -9.02
C ASN A 162 5.05 3.63 -9.78
N ALA A 163 4.87 4.78 -9.12
CA ALA A 163 4.43 6.03 -9.76
C ALA A 163 5.36 6.46 -10.89
N ARG A 164 6.68 6.40 -10.69
CA ARG A 164 7.68 6.70 -11.73
C ARG A 164 7.59 5.76 -12.93
N LEU A 165 7.31 4.47 -12.70
CA LEU A 165 7.09 3.52 -13.80
C LEU A 165 5.86 3.87 -14.61
N TYR A 166 4.72 4.21 -13.97
CA TYR A 166 3.50 4.64 -14.65
C TYR A 166 3.73 5.90 -15.48
N GLU A 167 4.38 6.92 -14.91
CA GLU A 167 4.70 8.15 -15.65
C GLU A 167 5.55 7.86 -16.90
N THR A 168 6.59 7.03 -16.74
CA THR A 168 7.50 6.68 -17.85
C THR A 168 6.77 5.96 -18.99
N GLU A 169 5.95 4.96 -18.67
CA GLU A 169 5.17 4.22 -19.70
C GLU A 169 4.08 5.09 -20.32
N GLY A 170 3.42 5.94 -19.52
CA GLY A 170 2.41 6.89 -20.00
C GLY A 170 3.00 7.94 -20.96
N ILE A 171 4.20 8.47 -20.67
CA ILE A 171 4.91 9.41 -21.55
C ILE A 171 5.30 8.72 -22.87
N LYS A 172 5.79 7.48 -22.83
CA LYS A 172 6.10 6.72 -24.04
C LYS A 172 4.87 6.53 -24.91
N LEU A 173 3.74 6.11 -24.32
CA LEU A 173 2.49 5.91 -25.04
C LEU A 173 1.98 7.21 -25.66
N SER A 174 1.95 8.31 -24.92
CA SER A 174 1.51 9.61 -25.43
C SER A 174 2.39 10.12 -26.58
N THR A 175 3.71 9.94 -26.48
CA THR A 175 4.65 10.31 -27.53
C THR A 175 4.43 9.51 -28.81
N LEU A 176 4.20 8.19 -28.69
CA LEU A 176 3.87 7.34 -29.84
C LEU A 176 2.56 7.77 -30.50
N LEU A 177 1.52 8.02 -29.71
CA LEU A 177 0.21 8.44 -30.26
C LEU A 177 0.27 9.82 -30.95
N GLN A 178 1.02 10.78 -30.39
CA GLN A 178 1.25 12.07 -31.03
C GLN A 178 1.96 11.93 -32.38
N ASN A 179 2.96 11.06 -32.48
CA ASN A 179 3.67 10.81 -33.73
C ASN A 179 2.77 10.23 -34.83
N VAL A 180 1.65 9.62 -34.46
CA VAL A 180 0.64 9.05 -35.40
C VAL A 180 -0.51 10.02 -35.66
N GLY A 181 -0.51 11.20 -35.02
CA GLY A 181 -1.58 12.21 -35.20
C GLY A 181 -2.87 11.85 -34.43
N VAL A 182 -2.78 10.97 -33.44
CA VAL A 182 -3.87 10.66 -32.49
C VAL A 182 -3.73 11.59 -31.30
N ASP A 183 -4.63 12.57 -31.23
CA ASP A 183 -4.71 13.49 -30.09
C ASP A 183 -5.49 12.79 -28.97
N LEU A 184 -4.82 12.43 -27.89
CA LEU A 184 -5.49 11.97 -26.68
C LEU A 184 -6.13 13.21 -26.04
N ALA A 185 -7.44 13.26 -25.99
CA ALA A 185 -8.16 14.25 -25.21
C ALA A 185 -7.72 14.16 -23.74
N GLY A 186 -6.87 15.10 -23.32
CA GLY A 186 -6.44 15.46 -21.97
C GLY A 186 -5.99 14.34 -21.02
N PRO A 187 -5.26 14.69 -19.96
CA PRO A 187 -5.00 13.76 -18.88
C PRO A 187 -6.32 13.26 -18.29
N PRO A 188 -6.38 12.00 -17.81
CA PRO A 188 -7.57 11.49 -17.14
C PRO A 188 -7.96 12.50 -16.07
N ALA A 189 -9.23 12.90 -16.07
CA ALA A 189 -9.75 13.87 -15.13
C ALA A 189 -9.31 13.51 -13.73
N ASP A 190 -8.79 14.50 -12.98
CA ASP A 190 -8.52 14.38 -11.56
C ASP A 190 -9.80 13.86 -10.89
N ILE A 191 -9.79 12.59 -10.53
CA ILE A 191 -10.87 12.00 -9.75
C ILE A 191 -10.63 12.50 -8.34
N GLU A 192 -11.37 13.55 -7.96
CA GLU A 192 -11.44 13.97 -6.56
C GLU A 192 -11.89 12.76 -5.72
N GLN A 193 -10.93 12.20 -4.99
CA GLN A 193 -11.16 11.06 -4.13
C GLN A 193 -11.87 11.53 -2.86
N GLN A 194 -13.19 11.38 -2.84
CA GLN A 194 -13.91 11.35 -1.58
C GLN A 194 -13.61 10.02 -0.89
N VAL A 195 -12.84 10.09 0.20
CA VAL A 195 -12.55 8.96 1.06
C VAL A 195 -13.86 8.52 1.71
N CYS A 196 -14.43 7.41 1.26
CA CYS A 196 -15.52 6.76 1.98
C CYS A 196 -14.94 6.04 3.19
N VAL A 197 -15.18 6.61 4.37
CA VAL A 197 -14.87 5.96 5.65
C VAL A 197 -15.87 4.83 5.83
N PHE A 198 -15.39 3.60 5.77
CA PHE A 198 -16.21 2.42 6.09
C PHE A 198 -16.58 2.36 7.57
N ALA A 199 -17.78 1.83 7.84
CA ALA A 199 -18.47 1.81 9.13
C ALA A 199 -17.85 0.95 10.25
N ALA A 200 -16.69 0.34 10.03
CA ALA A 200 -15.86 -0.18 11.11
C ALA A 200 -14.83 0.92 11.44
N ASP A 201 -15.17 1.81 12.37
CA ASP A 201 -14.22 2.81 12.85
C ASP A 201 -13.00 2.09 13.46
N PRO A 202 -11.79 2.15 12.83
CA PRO A 202 -10.60 1.54 13.39
C PRO A 202 -10.21 2.18 14.74
N ALA A 203 -10.90 3.24 15.16
CA ALA A 203 -10.63 3.97 16.39
C ALA A 203 -10.96 3.17 17.66
N ASP A 204 -11.90 2.21 17.57
CA ASP A 204 -12.34 1.43 18.74
C ASP A 204 -11.60 0.08 18.89
N ALA A 205 -10.88 -0.35 17.85
CA ALA A 205 -10.09 -1.58 17.94
C ALA A 205 -8.72 -1.27 18.51
N ASN A 206 -8.44 -1.79 19.68
CA ASN A 206 -7.09 -1.81 20.27
C ASN A 206 -6.23 -2.83 19.51
N LEU A 207 -6.14 -2.61 18.17
CA LEU A 207 -5.44 -3.51 17.26
C LEU A 207 -3.97 -3.55 17.62
N SER A 208 -3.50 -4.74 17.94
CA SER A 208 -2.17 -4.99 18.48
C SER A 208 -1.08 -4.65 17.47
N LEU A 209 0.13 -4.48 17.97
CA LEU A 209 1.35 -4.37 17.15
C LEU A 209 1.50 -5.56 16.20
N GLU A 210 0.95 -6.73 16.54
CA GLU A 210 0.94 -7.92 15.68
C GLU A 210 0.13 -7.71 14.39
N TYR A 211 -1.06 -7.11 14.47
CA TYR A 211 -1.86 -6.79 13.28
C TYR A 211 -1.19 -5.71 12.41
N PHE A 212 -0.52 -4.74 13.01
CA PHE A 212 0.29 -3.78 12.25
C PHE A 212 1.40 -4.49 11.47
N ARG A 213 2.19 -5.35 12.13
CA ARG A 213 3.27 -6.12 11.48
C ARG A 213 2.74 -7.02 10.37
N ALA A 214 1.60 -7.67 10.61
CA ALA A 214 0.94 -8.51 9.61
C ALA A 214 0.46 -7.70 8.39
N LEU A 215 -0.15 -6.52 8.61
CA LEU A 215 -0.59 -5.65 7.54
C LEU A 215 0.60 -5.11 6.72
N HIS A 216 1.67 -4.70 7.41
CA HIS A 216 2.90 -4.25 6.75
C HIS A 216 3.51 -5.36 5.89
N GLU A 217 3.63 -6.59 6.41
CA GLU A 217 4.16 -7.74 5.66
C GLU A 217 3.32 -8.05 4.41
N ILE A 218 1.99 -8.03 4.53
CA ILE A 218 1.09 -8.23 3.38
C ILE A 218 1.29 -7.11 2.36
N THR A 219 1.23 -5.85 2.80
CA THR A 219 1.34 -4.68 1.92
C THR A 219 2.67 -4.67 1.17
N ARG A 220 3.76 -4.95 1.86
CA ARG A 220 5.09 -5.11 1.26
C ARG A 220 5.11 -6.21 0.20
N ALA A 221 4.58 -7.38 0.52
CA ALA A 221 4.58 -8.53 -0.39
C ALA A 221 3.79 -8.25 -1.68
N ILE A 222 2.60 -7.63 -1.57
CA ILE A 222 1.78 -7.33 -2.74
C ILE A 222 2.34 -6.17 -3.58
N LEU A 223 3.00 -5.19 -2.96
CA LEU A 223 3.65 -4.07 -3.68
C LEU A 223 4.97 -4.47 -4.36
N SER A 224 5.54 -5.63 -4.01
CA SER A 224 6.77 -6.12 -4.63
C SER A 224 6.60 -6.52 -6.10
N THR A 225 5.38 -6.54 -6.63
CA THR A 225 5.07 -6.95 -8.01
C THR A 225 3.96 -6.09 -8.63
N LEU A 226 4.08 -5.86 -9.94
CA LEU A 226 3.05 -5.23 -10.78
C LEU A 226 2.22 -6.25 -11.58
N ASP A 227 2.48 -7.54 -11.38
CA ASP A 227 1.74 -8.63 -11.98
C ASP A 227 0.46 -8.88 -11.18
N SER A 228 -0.70 -8.53 -11.74
CA SER A 228 -2.00 -8.62 -11.06
C SER A 228 -2.31 -10.04 -10.56
N ARG A 229 -1.89 -11.06 -11.31
CA ARG A 229 -2.10 -12.47 -10.90
C ARG A 229 -1.28 -12.81 -9.66
N LYS A 230 0.00 -12.43 -9.67
CA LYS A 230 0.88 -12.66 -8.50
C LYS A 230 0.38 -11.91 -7.27
N VAL A 231 -0.11 -10.68 -7.42
CA VAL A 231 -0.74 -9.93 -6.33
C VAL A 231 -1.88 -10.74 -5.71
N MET A 232 -2.79 -11.27 -6.52
CA MET A 232 -3.93 -12.05 -6.03
C MET A 232 -3.52 -13.35 -5.34
N GLU A 233 -2.53 -14.07 -5.88
CA GLU A 233 -1.96 -15.27 -5.26
C GLU A 233 -1.31 -14.97 -3.91
N LEU A 234 -0.53 -13.88 -3.81
CA LEU A 234 0.10 -13.45 -2.57
C LEU A 234 -0.94 -13.09 -1.49
N ILE A 235 -2.02 -12.39 -1.86
CA ILE A 235 -3.09 -12.03 -0.93
C ILE A 235 -3.69 -13.30 -0.29
N VAL A 236 -4.15 -14.26 -1.10
CA VAL A 236 -4.77 -15.48 -0.57
C VAL A 236 -3.79 -16.33 0.23
N GLU A 237 -2.51 -16.35 -0.16
CA GLU A 237 -1.46 -17.03 0.57
C GLU A 237 -1.25 -16.43 1.96
N ARG A 238 -1.02 -15.12 2.02
CA ARG A 238 -0.73 -14.41 3.27
C ARG A 238 -1.92 -14.44 4.23
N VAL A 239 -3.12 -14.18 3.73
CA VAL A 239 -4.35 -14.27 4.54
C VAL A 239 -4.53 -15.68 5.10
N THR A 240 -4.36 -16.74 4.29
CA THR A 240 -4.48 -18.12 4.74
C THR A 240 -3.48 -18.43 5.88
N THR A 241 -2.24 -18.01 5.72
CA THR A 241 -1.15 -18.27 6.69
C THR A 241 -1.37 -17.50 7.98
N LEU A 242 -1.60 -16.20 7.91
CA LEU A 242 -1.72 -15.32 9.09
C LEU A 242 -2.96 -15.62 9.92
N MET A 243 -4.07 -15.94 9.26
CA MET A 243 -5.31 -16.29 9.97
C MET A 243 -5.37 -17.75 10.40
N SER A 244 -4.32 -18.55 10.14
CA SER A 244 -4.35 -20.00 10.34
C SER A 244 -5.63 -20.61 9.75
N ALA A 245 -6.06 -20.08 8.60
CA ALA A 245 -7.28 -20.50 7.93
C ALA A 245 -7.06 -21.80 7.14
N LYS A 246 -8.12 -22.59 6.96
CA LYS A 246 -8.09 -23.76 6.08
C LYS A 246 -7.80 -23.37 4.64
N ALA A 247 -8.44 -22.29 4.20
CA ALA A 247 -8.34 -21.81 2.83
C ALA A 247 -8.71 -20.34 2.70
N ALA A 248 -8.32 -19.74 1.58
CA ALA A 248 -8.84 -18.44 1.13
C ALA A 248 -9.08 -18.47 -0.38
N ALA A 249 -10.03 -17.66 -0.85
CA ALA A 249 -10.31 -17.47 -2.26
C ALA A 249 -10.65 -16.03 -2.57
N LEU A 250 -10.13 -15.54 -3.68
CA LEU A 250 -10.37 -14.21 -4.22
C LEU A 250 -11.12 -14.31 -5.54
N ARG A 251 -12.25 -13.61 -5.61
CA ARG A 251 -13.05 -13.48 -6.83
C ARG A 251 -13.19 -12.02 -7.19
N LEU A 252 -13.04 -11.69 -8.45
CA LEU A 252 -13.32 -10.35 -8.96
C LEU A 252 -14.49 -10.38 -9.93
N ILE A 253 -15.19 -9.25 -10.01
CA ILE A 253 -16.24 -9.05 -11.00
C ILE A 253 -15.57 -8.88 -12.36
N ASN A 254 -15.96 -9.72 -13.33
CA ASN A 254 -15.61 -9.51 -14.71
C ASN A 254 -16.47 -8.36 -15.28
N GLU A 255 -15.84 -7.29 -15.70
CA GLU A 255 -16.54 -6.07 -16.18
C GLU A 255 -17.38 -6.33 -17.45
N SER A 256 -17.04 -7.34 -18.25
CA SER A 256 -17.73 -7.65 -19.50
C SER A 256 -18.97 -8.52 -19.29
N THR A 257 -18.92 -9.49 -18.35
CA THR A 257 -20.01 -10.43 -18.07
C THR A 257 -20.79 -10.08 -16.81
N ASN A 258 -20.25 -9.19 -15.96
CA ASN A 258 -20.76 -8.88 -14.63
C ASN A 258 -20.85 -10.10 -13.72
N GLU A 259 -20.00 -11.10 -13.95
CA GLU A 259 -19.93 -12.33 -13.19
C GLU A 259 -18.69 -12.36 -12.31
N LEU A 260 -18.77 -13.06 -11.18
CA LEU A 260 -17.63 -13.27 -10.28
C LEU A 260 -16.76 -14.42 -10.79
N GLU A 261 -15.56 -14.08 -11.23
CA GLU A 261 -14.53 -15.02 -11.63
C GLU A 261 -13.59 -15.36 -10.48
N LEU A 262 -13.28 -16.63 -10.31
CA LEU A 262 -12.25 -17.09 -9.38
C LEU A 262 -10.86 -16.77 -9.98
N LEU A 263 -10.09 -15.92 -9.32
CA LEU A 263 -8.77 -15.52 -9.80
C LEU A 263 -7.63 -16.10 -8.99
N ALA A 264 -7.84 -16.34 -7.69
CA ALA A 264 -6.87 -16.99 -6.84
C ALA A 264 -7.57 -17.79 -5.73
N ALA A 265 -7.01 -18.94 -5.38
CA ALA A 265 -7.47 -19.74 -4.26
C ALA A 265 -6.31 -20.54 -3.67
N ARG A 266 -6.35 -20.77 -2.36
CA ARG A 266 -5.40 -21.62 -1.64
C ARG A 266 -6.16 -22.50 -0.65
N GLY A 267 -5.77 -23.78 -0.56
CA GLY A 267 -6.33 -24.72 0.41
C GLY A 267 -7.72 -25.29 0.09
N LEU A 268 -8.25 -25.03 -1.12
CA LEU A 268 -9.51 -25.59 -1.63
C LEU A 268 -9.23 -26.70 -2.65
N SER A 269 -10.05 -27.76 -2.64
CA SER A 269 -9.97 -28.82 -3.62
C SER A 269 -10.49 -28.39 -5.00
N GLU A 270 -10.00 -29.03 -6.07
CA GLU A 270 -10.50 -28.81 -7.43
C GLU A 270 -12.01 -29.10 -7.53
N GLN A 271 -12.49 -30.13 -6.83
CA GLN A 271 -13.89 -30.46 -6.79
C GLN A 271 -14.73 -29.32 -6.21
N PHE A 272 -14.26 -28.68 -5.15
CA PHE A 272 -14.95 -27.55 -4.55
C PHE A 272 -14.87 -26.28 -5.43
N LEU A 273 -13.78 -26.07 -6.11
CA LEU A 273 -13.61 -24.95 -7.03
C LEU A 273 -14.53 -25.09 -8.26
N ASN A 274 -14.74 -26.31 -8.73
CA ASN A 274 -15.56 -26.62 -9.92
C ASN A 274 -17.05 -26.85 -9.62
N LYS A 275 -17.51 -26.60 -8.39
CA LYS A 275 -18.92 -26.81 -7.99
C LYS A 275 -19.94 -25.89 -8.68
N GLY A 276 -19.48 -24.93 -9.46
CA GLY A 276 -20.27 -23.90 -10.12
C GLY A 276 -19.93 -22.48 -9.64
N THR A 277 -20.39 -21.50 -10.40
CA THR A 277 -20.28 -20.09 -9.99
C THR A 277 -21.34 -19.78 -8.94
N PRO A 278 -21.00 -19.22 -7.78
CA PRO A 278 -21.95 -18.99 -6.69
C PRO A 278 -22.80 -17.73 -6.97
N HIS A 279 -23.61 -17.74 -8.02
CA HIS A 279 -24.49 -16.62 -8.38
C HIS A 279 -25.65 -16.40 -7.41
N ALA A 280 -26.15 -17.49 -6.84
CA ALA A 280 -27.28 -17.48 -5.91
C ALA A 280 -26.84 -17.42 -4.44
N ASP A 281 -25.52 -17.41 -4.17
CA ASP A 281 -24.98 -17.31 -2.81
C ASP A 281 -25.30 -15.93 -2.21
N LYS A 282 -26.32 -15.87 -1.36
CA LYS A 282 -26.79 -14.63 -0.76
C LYS A 282 -25.71 -13.95 0.09
N SER A 283 -24.82 -14.72 0.69
CA SER A 283 -23.73 -14.17 1.49
C SER A 283 -22.73 -13.39 0.62
N ILE A 284 -22.50 -13.81 -0.62
CA ILE A 284 -21.69 -13.06 -1.58
C ILE A 284 -22.42 -11.80 -2.04
N GLN A 285 -23.72 -11.92 -2.35
CA GLN A 285 -24.54 -10.77 -2.75
C GLN A 285 -24.63 -9.69 -1.66
N GLU A 286 -24.66 -10.11 -0.39
CA GLU A 286 -24.59 -9.19 0.76
C GLU A 286 -23.20 -8.53 0.85
N THR A 287 -22.14 -9.32 0.66
CA THR A 287 -20.75 -8.80 0.68
C THR A 287 -20.52 -7.76 -0.43
N LEU A 288 -21.08 -7.98 -1.61
CA LEU A 288 -21.01 -7.03 -2.73
C LEU A 288 -21.83 -5.73 -2.53
N LYS A 289 -22.49 -5.57 -1.39
CA LYS A 289 -23.06 -4.29 -0.94
C LYS A 289 -22.13 -3.53 -0.01
N GLY A 290 -20.85 -3.95 0.07
CA GLY A 290 -19.84 -3.31 0.88
C GLY A 290 -19.80 -3.75 2.35
N ILE A 291 -20.47 -4.85 2.72
CA ILE A 291 -20.59 -5.29 4.12
C ILE A 291 -19.87 -6.64 4.31
N PRO A 292 -18.95 -6.75 5.29
CA PRO A 292 -18.40 -8.04 5.70
C PRO A 292 -19.52 -9.00 6.16
N VAL A 293 -19.48 -10.24 5.69
CA VAL A 293 -20.50 -11.25 6.00
C VAL A 293 -19.85 -12.45 6.65
N LEU A 294 -20.28 -12.76 7.87
CA LEU A 294 -19.84 -13.91 8.64
C LEU A 294 -20.90 -15.02 8.57
N ILE A 295 -20.44 -16.23 8.30
CA ILE A 295 -21.16 -17.49 8.41
C ILE A 295 -20.47 -18.34 9.48
N ASP A 296 -21.08 -18.41 10.65
CA ASP A 296 -20.50 -19.11 11.80
C ASP A 296 -20.64 -20.65 11.66
N ASP A 297 -21.68 -21.11 10.98
CA ASP A 297 -21.97 -22.52 10.77
C ASP A 297 -22.46 -22.80 9.35
N THR A 298 -21.55 -23.34 8.55
CA THR A 298 -21.83 -23.66 7.14
C THR A 298 -22.87 -24.79 6.94
N SER A 299 -23.14 -25.59 7.97
CA SER A 299 -24.09 -26.69 7.88
C SER A 299 -25.57 -26.26 7.94
N SER A 300 -25.83 -25.07 8.48
CA SER A 300 -27.19 -24.60 8.77
C SER A 300 -27.52 -23.21 8.20
N ASP A 301 -26.51 -22.44 7.70
CA ASP A 301 -26.74 -21.07 7.22
C ASP A 301 -27.50 -21.09 5.87
N PRO A 302 -28.67 -20.46 5.78
CA PRO A 302 -29.50 -20.47 4.57
C PRO A 302 -28.97 -19.53 3.46
N ARG A 303 -27.93 -18.75 3.71
CA ARG A 303 -27.31 -17.88 2.73
C ARG A 303 -26.36 -18.59 1.78
N LEU A 304 -25.92 -19.83 2.15
CA LEU A 304 -25.06 -20.66 1.31
C LEU A 304 -25.83 -21.33 0.19
N GLU A 305 -25.32 -21.25 -1.03
CA GLU A 305 -25.88 -21.96 -2.19
C GLU A 305 -25.53 -23.46 -2.19
N TYR A 306 -24.32 -23.79 -1.71
CA TYR A 306 -23.80 -25.19 -1.73
C TYR A 306 -23.39 -25.67 -0.33
N PRO A 307 -24.30 -25.80 0.66
CA PRO A 307 -23.92 -26.12 2.03
C PRO A 307 -23.33 -27.56 2.15
N ALA A 308 -23.90 -28.55 1.44
CA ALA A 308 -23.40 -29.92 1.48
C ALA A 308 -21.96 -30.04 0.95
N GLN A 309 -21.65 -29.38 -0.16
CA GLN A 309 -20.29 -29.35 -0.72
C GLN A 309 -19.31 -28.57 0.18
N THR A 310 -19.78 -27.53 0.83
CA THR A 310 -18.97 -26.74 1.77
C THR A 310 -18.60 -27.57 3.01
N VAL A 311 -19.54 -28.31 3.56
CA VAL A 311 -19.28 -29.24 4.68
C VAL A 311 -18.38 -30.40 4.24
N ALA A 312 -18.60 -30.97 3.05
CA ALA A 312 -17.77 -32.06 2.50
C ALA A 312 -16.32 -31.61 2.26
N GLU A 313 -16.11 -30.34 1.91
CA GLU A 313 -14.75 -29.70 1.80
C GLU A 313 -14.10 -29.54 3.18
N GLY A 314 -14.81 -29.76 4.28
CA GLY A 314 -14.32 -29.58 5.65
C GLY A 314 -14.24 -28.11 6.06
N ILE A 315 -15.18 -27.31 5.57
CA ILE A 315 -15.31 -25.89 5.93
C ILE A 315 -16.45 -25.75 6.91
N ALA A 316 -16.16 -25.23 8.10
CA ALA A 316 -17.15 -25.07 9.18
C ALA A 316 -17.63 -23.60 9.32
N SER A 317 -16.80 -22.61 9.01
CA SER A 317 -17.20 -21.20 9.00
C SER A 317 -16.55 -20.43 7.86
N ILE A 318 -17.16 -19.31 7.45
CA ILE A 318 -16.71 -18.47 6.34
C ILE A 318 -16.82 -17.00 6.75
N LEU A 319 -15.76 -16.24 6.50
CA LEU A 319 -15.80 -14.78 6.52
C LEU A 319 -15.61 -14.26 5.09
N SER A 320 -16.57 -13.48 4.61
CA SER A 320 -16.55 -12.86 3.29
C SER A 320 -16.35 -11.35 3.44
N LEU A 321 -15.41 -10.79 2.70
CA LEU A 321 -15.03 -9.39 2.77
C LEU A 321 -15.12 -8.76 1.38
N PRO A 322 -15.67 -7.54 1.23
CA PRO A 322 -15.69 -6.85 -0.04
C PRO A 322 -14.29 -6.39 -0.41
N ILE A 323 -13.91 -6.57 -1.65
CA ILE A 323 -12.71 -5.94 -2.23
C ILE A 323 -13.18 -4.67 -2.92
N ILE A 324 -12.70 -3.54 -2.44
CA ILE A 324 -13.14 -2.22 -2.88
C ILE A 324 -11.98 -1.49 -3.54
N ALA A 325 -12.22 -0.91 -4.70
CA ALA A 325 -11.31 0.01 -5.35
C ALA A 325 -12.10 1.12 -6.04
N GLN A 326 -11.62 2.36 -5.97
CA GLN A 326 -12.28 3.53 -6.57
C GLN A 326 -13.78 3.62 -6.19
N HIS A 327 -14.10 3.40 -4.92
CA HIS A 327 -15.46 3.42 -4.36
C HIS A 327 -16.45 2.43 -4.98
N ARG A 328 -15.94 1.34 -5.56
CA ARG A 328 -16.76 0.25 -6.11
C ARG A 328 -16.29 -1.07 -5.54
N GLU A 329 -17.24 -1.94 -5.30
CA GLU A 329 -16.97 -3.34 -4.99
C GLU A 329 -16.53 -4.02 -6.28
N ILE A 330 -15.24 -4.36 -6.34
CA ILE A 330 -14.64 -5.04 -7.50
C ILE A 330 -14.57 -6.56 -7.31
N GLY A 331 -14.88 -7.06 -6.10
CA GLY A 331 -14.80 -8.47 -5.82
C GLY A 331 -15.05 -8.85 -4.38
N VAL A 332 -14.71 -10.09 -4.05
CA VAL A 332 -14.89 -10.69 -2.73
C VAL A 332 -13.65 -11.51 -2.36
N LEU A 333 -13.12 -11.25 -1.16
CA LEU A 333 -12.17 -12.12 -0.48
C LEU A 333 -12.91 -13.01 0.51
N ARG A 334 -12.80 -14.32 0.37
CA ARG A 334 -13.38 -15.29 1.31
C ARG A 334 -12.31 -16.04 2.06
N VAL A 335 -12.45 -16.08 3.38
CA VAL A 335 -11.60 -16.84 4.30
C VAL A 335 -12.42 -17.99 4.87
N TYR A 336 -11.88 -19.21 4.77
CA TYR A 336 -12.56 -20.44 5.15
C TYR A 336 -11.85 -21.10 6.33
N SER A 337 -12.59 -21.43 7.38
CA SER A 337 -12.07 -22.13 8.56
C SER A 337 -12.58 -23.58 8.63
N ALA A 338 -11.69 -24.49 9.05
CA ALA A 338 -12.06 -25.89 9.30
C ALA A 338 -12.88 -26.08 10.58
N HIS A 339 -12.89 -25.08 11.45
CA HIS A 339 -13.61 -25.09 12.73
C HIS A 339 -14.61 -23.95 12.78
N LYS A 340 -15.68 -24.11 13.57
CA LYS A 340 -16.55 -22.98 13.89
C LYS A 340 -15.71 -21.95 14.62
N ARG A 341 -15.48 -20.83 13.97
CA ARG A 341 -14.65 -19.73 14.47
C ARG A 341 -15.51 -18.50 14.64
N ALA A 342 -15.61 -18.04 15.88
CA ALA A 342 -16.08 -16.69 16.12
C ALA A 342 -14.94 -15.73 15.74
N TYR A 343 -15.06 -15.08 14.59
CA TYR A 343 -14.15 -14.00 14.23
C TYR A 343 -14.42 -12.80 15.14
N THR A 344 -13.37 -12.27 15.77
CA THR A 344 -13.47 -11.09 16.60
C THR A 344 -13.69 -9.85 15.73
N GLN A 345 -14.15 -8.74 16.32
CA GLN A 345 -14.23 -7.47 15.61
C GLN A 345 -12.85 -7.03 15.07
N GLU A 346 -11.79 -7.35 15.82
CA GLU A 346 -10.40 -7.09 15.40
C GLU A 346 -10.00 -7.89 14.18
N ASP A 347 -10.33 -9.19 14.11
CA ASP A 347 -10.12 -10.03 12.92
C ASP A 347 -10.81 -9.43 11.69
N VAL A 348 -12.07 -9.03 11.85
CA VAL A 348 -12.86 -8.43 10.75
C VAL A 348 -12.25 -7.11 10.29
N THR A 349 -11.87 -6.23 11.23
CA THR A 349 -11.26 -4.93 10.91
C THR A 349 -9.93 -5.11 10.19
N PHE A 350 -9.07 -6.00 10.68
CA PHE A 350 -7.79 -6.32 10.06
C PHE A 350 -7.95 -6.86 8.63
N LEU A 351 -8.81 -7.86 8.45
CA LEU A 351 -9.05 -8.47 7.14
C LEU A 351 -9.75 -7.52 6.16
N SER A 352 -10.61 -6.62 6.65
CA SER A 352 -11.20 -5.56 5.83
C SER A 352 -10.13 -4.59 5.31
N ALA A 353 -9.19 -4.18 6.18
CA ALA A 353 -8.07 -3.36 5.77
C ALA A 353 -7.18 -4.05 4.71
N VAL A 354 -6.92 -5.35 4.89
CA VAL A 354 -6.20 -6.15 3.88
C VAL A 354 -6.95 -6.19 2.55
N ALA A 355 -8.27 -6.43 2.57
CA ALA A 355 -9.09 -6.50 1.36
C ALA A 355 -9.14 -5.16 0.62
N GLU A 356 -9.17 -4.04 1.35
CA GLU A 356 -9.18 -2.69 0.77
C GLU A 356 -7.83 -2.35 0.13
N ILE A 357 -6.72 -2.54 0.84
CA ILE A 357 -5.38 -2.36 0.27
C ILE A 357 -5.18 -3.27 -0.95
N ALA A 358 -5.62 -4.52 -0.85
CA ALA A 358 -5.58 -5.46 -1.95
C ALA A 358 -6.36 -4.95 -3.18
N GLY A 359 -7.55 -4.38 -2.98
CA GLY A 359 -8.36 -3.78 -4.04
C GLY A 359 -7.61 -2.67 -4.79
N ILE A 360 -6.98 -1.75 -4.05
CA ILE A 360 -6.19 -0.67 -4.62
C ILE A 360 -5.02 -1.21 -5.45
N VAL A 361 -4.25 -2.14 -4.89
CA VAL A 361 -3.06 -2.69 -5.57
C VAL A 361 -3.44 -3.53 -6.79
N ILE A 362 -4.51 -4.34 -6.70
CA ILE A 362 -5.02 -5.11 -7.85
C ILE A 362 -5.44 -4.17 -8.99
N MET A 363 -6.14 -3.08 -8.67
CA MET A 363 -6.56 -2.11 -9.67
C MET A 363 -5.35 -1.42 -10.31
N ASN A 364 -4.38 -1.00 -9.52
CA ASN A 364 -3.16 -0.39 -10.01
C ASN A 364 -2.40 -1.35 -10.94
N ALA A 365 -2.21 -2.62 -10.54
CA ALA A 365 -1.56 -3.61 -11.38
C ALA A 365 -2.31 -3.84 -12.72
N LYS A 366 -3.64 -3.92 -12.70
CA LYS A 366 -4.46 -4.04 -13.93
C LYS A 366 -4.32 -2.82 -14.84
N LEU A 367 -4.31 -1.62 -14.29
CA LEU A 367 -4.09 -0.39 -15.06
C LEU A 367 -2.72 -0.39 -15.72
N TYR A 368 -1.68 -0.80 -14.99
CA TYR A 368 -0.34 -0.92 -15.53
C TYR A 368 -0.26 -1.95 -16.67
N GLU A 369 -0.81 -3.14 -16.47
CA GLU A 369 -0.86 -4.18 -17.51
C GLU A 369 -1.58 -3.68 -18.77
N LYS A 370 -2.70 -2.96 -18.62
CA LYS A 370 -3.43 -2.36 -19.74
C LYS A 370 -2.56 -1.34 -20.48
N THR A 371 -1.91 -0.42 -19.77
CA THR A 371 -1.05 0.60 -20.39
C THR A 371 0.11 -0.04 -21.16
N ARG A 372 0.73 -1.06 -20.59
CA ARG A 372 1.80 -1.83 -21.26
C ARG A 372 1.30 -2.55 -22.51
N TYR A 373 0.10 -3.15 -22.44
CA TYR A 373 -0.49 -3.82 -23.58
C TYR A 373 -0.75 -2.82 -24.70
N ASP A 374 -1.36 -1.68 -24.41
CA ASP A 374 -1.63 -0.62 -25.36
C ASP A 374 -0.33 -0.09 -25.99
N LEU A 375 0.71 0.13 -25.19
CA LEU A 375 2.04 0.55 -25.67
C LEU A 375 2.62 -0.49 -26.66
N SER A 376 2.65 -1.76 -26.30
CA SER A 376 3.20 -2.84 -27.14
C SER A 376 2.42 -3.01 -28.45
N PHE A 377 1.11 -2.85 -28.39
CA PHE A 377 0.23 -2.90 -29.58
C PHE A 377 0.57 -1.77 -30.56
N TRP A 378 0.74 -0.54 -30.07
CA TRP A 378 1.07 0.60 -30.90
C TRP A 378 2.50 0.54 -31.45
N GLU A 379 3.50 0.11 -30.67
CA GLU A 379 4.86 -0.12 -31.15
C GLU A 379 4.90 -1.13 -32.29
N THR A 380 4.17 -2.24 -32.15
CA THR A 380 4.09 -3.28 -33.19
C THR A 380 3.39 -2.77 -34.44
N THR A 381 2.28 -2.04 -34.28
CA THR A 381 1.47 -1.50 -35.40
C THR A 381 2.27 -0.46 -36.19
N LEU A 382 3.01 0.42 -35.50
CA LEU A 382 3.84 1.44 -36.12
C LEU A 382 5.02 0.81 -36.87
N GLY A 383 5.72 -0.14 -36.26
CA GLY A 383 6.80 -0.87 -36.90
C GLY A 383 6.34 -1.56 -38.22
N TYR A 384 5.10 -2.10 -38.21
CA TYR A 384 4.51 -2.68 -39.41
C TYR A 384 4.17 -1.63 -40.50
N LEU A 385 3.72 -0.44 -40.10
CA LEU A 385 3.39 0.66 -41.05
C LEU A 385 4.63 1.31 -41.62
N GLU A 386 5.70 1.44 -40.86
CA GLU A 386 6.99 1.96 -41.30
C GLU A 386 7.71 0.99 -42.25
N GLY A 387 7.68 -0.32 -41.95
CA GLY A 387 8.25 -1.35 -42.84
C GLY A 387 7.50 -1.59 -44.18
N LYS A 388 6.35 -0.95 -44.39
CA LYS A 388 5.62 -0.95 -45.65
C LYS A 388 5.88 0.28 -46.53
N LYS A 389 6.73 1.20 -46.13
CA LYS A 389 7.11 2.40 -46.86
C LYS A 389 8.35 2.20 -47.77
N ASP A 390 8.97 1.04 -47.75
CA ASP A 390 10.02 0.57 -48.66
C ASP A 390 9.41 -0.41 -49.68
#